data_90359f8d3dc3b994985bbac5a6227ee2
#
_entry.id   90359f8d3dc3b994985bbac5a6227ee2
#
_cell.length_a   1.000
_cell.length_b   1.000
_cell.length_c   1.000
_cell.angle_alpha   90.00
_cell.angle_beta   90.00
_cell.angle_gamma   90.00
#
_symmetry.space_group_name_H-M   'P 1'
#
loop_
_entity.id
_entity.type
_entity.pdbx_description
1 polymer ?
#
loop_
_entity_poly.entity_id
_entity_poly.type
_entity_poly.pdbx_seq_one_letter_code
_entity_poly.pdbx_strand_id
1 'polypeptide(L)'
;MSYSTRNKFEIARFSGEEENHINKKLPKELLLRILSYLDVVSLCRCAQVSKLWNILALDGSNWQRIDLFDFQRDVEGSVIENISHRCGGFLRQLSLRGCESIADGSMKTLAQSCPNIEDLNLNKCKKVTDHTCQALGRRCSKLQRINLDSCPSVTDISLKALSDGCPLLTHVNVSWCQSISENGVEALARSCPKLKSFICRGCKNVNDRAVSCLATFCVDLEVLNVQGCDNLTDDSISKLGGAMRRLCVSGCTRLTDTSLCALATKCPDLVTLELAQCAQLTDAGFQALARSCRMLERMDLEECVLITDTTLVHLAMGCPRLEKLTLSHCELITDYGIKQLSMSPCAAEHLTVLGLDNCPLVTDGALEHLISCHNLQLIELYDCQMVTRNAIRKLRNHLPNIKVHAYFAPVTPPVAGGGARPRYCRCCNII
;
A
#
# COMPACT_ATOMS: atom_id res chain seq x y z
N MET A 1 36.75 9.66 -21.96
CA MET A 1 36.19 9.01 -23.17
C MET A 1 34.68 9.06 -23.06
N SER A 2 34.08 9.92 -23.87
CA SER A 2 32.68 10.29 -23.90
C SER A 2 31.90 9.24 -24.73
N TYR A 3 30.82 8.68 -24.19
CA TYR A 3 29.81 8.00 -25.02
C TYR A 3 28.54 8.85 -25.06
N SER A 4 28.49 9.69 -26.08
CA SER A 4 27.29 10.37 -26.54
C SER A 4 26.53 9.40 -27.46
N THR A 5 25.38 8.89 -27.03
CA THR A 5 24.41 8.27 -27.91
C THR A 5 23.24 9.22 -28.11
N ARG A 6 23.41 10.13 -29.08
CA ARG A 6 22.31 10.85 -29.71
C ARG A 6 21.51 9.86 -30.55
N ASN A 7 20.35 9.42 -30.08
CA ASN A 7 19.33 8.84 -30.94
C ASN A 7 18.70 9.97 -31.77
N LYS A 8 19.19 10.16 -32.98
CA LYS A 8 18.52 10.93 -34.03
C LYS A 8 17.26 10.15 -34.46
N PHE A 9 16.09 10.55 -33.98
CA PHE A 9 14.88 10.22 -34.68
C PHE A 9 14.83 11.07 -35.95
N GLU A 10 15.08 10.47 -37.11
CA GLU A 10 14.79 11.04 -38.40
C GLU A 10 13.28 11.28 -38.50
N ILE A 11 12.90 12.56 -38.49
CA ILE A 11 11.55 12.97 -38.82
C ILE A 11 11.37 12.76 -40.33
N ALA A 12 10.71 11.69 -40.73
CA ALA A 12 10.23 11.53 -42.09
C ALA A 12 9.26 12.67 -42.37
N ARG A 13 9.69 13.63 -43.19
CA ARG A 13 8.82 14.66 -43.77
C ARG A 13 7.89 13.96 -44.75
N PHE A 14 6.70 13.62 -44.30
CA PHE A 14 5.60 13.29 -45.20
C PHE A 14 5.09 14.58 -45.86
N SER A 15 5.61 14.88 -47.01
CA SER A 15 5.06 15.84 -47.98
C SER A 15 3.97 15.13 -48.75
N GLY A 16 2.76 15.33 -48.38
CA GLY A 16 1.57 14.81 -49.07
C GLY A 16 0.35 15.05 -48.20
N GLU A 17 -0.43 16.09 -48.48
CA GLU A 17 -1.73 16.34 -47.86
C GLU A 17 -2.76 15.29 -48.34
N GLU A 18 -2.54 14.02 -48.06
CA GLU A 18 -3.65 13.07 -47.99
C GLU A 18 -4.35 13.34 -46.65
N GLU A 19 -5.38 14.21 -46.71
CA GLU A 19 -6.28 14.45 -45.61
C GLU A 19 -6.83 13.10 -45.13
N ASN A 20 -6.35 12.64 -43.99
CA ASN A 20 -6.68 11.37 -43.38
C ASN A 20 -8.20 11.21 -43.33
N HIS A 21 -8.76 10.14 -43.87
CA HIS A 21 -10.20 9.85 -43.88
C HIS A 21 -10.90 9.98 -42.53
N ILE A 22 -10.19 9.76 -41.40
CA ILE A 22 -10.69 9.89 -40.05
C ILE A 22 -11.06 11.36 -39.75
N ASN A 23 -10.21 12.31 -40.11
CA ASN A 23 -10.43 13.74 -39.85
C ASN A 23 -11.60 14.32 -40.64
N LYS A 24 -11.95 13.70 -41.78
CA LYS A 24 -13.11 14.09 -42.60
C LYS A 24 -14.41 13.46 -42.12
N LYS A 25 -14.35 12.24 -41.52
CA LYS A 25 -15.54 11.48 -41.14
C LYS A 25 -15.99 11.76 -39.71
N LEU A 26 -15.06 12.09 -38.80
CA LEU A 26 -15.37 12.31 -37.39
C LEU A 26 -15.39 13.81 -37.04
N PRO A 27 -16.46 14.31 -36.44
CA PRO A 27 -16.48 15.64 -35.83
C PRO A 27 -15.39 15.83 -34.80
N LYS A 28 -14.90 17.04 -34.65
CA LYS A 28 -13.82 17.41 -33.72
C LYS A 28 -14.10 16.98 -32.27
N GLU A 29 -15.35 17.08 -31.86
CA GLU A 29 -15.85 16.71 -30.54
C GLU A 29 -15.69 15.21 -30.27
N LEU A 30 -15.94 14.37 -31.29
CA LEU A 30 -15.73 12.92 -31.18
C LEU A 30 -14.24 12.56 -31.13
N LEU A 31 -13.40 13.24 -31.90
CA LEU A 31 -11.95 13.06 -31.82
C LEU A 31 -11.42 13.44 -30.42
N LEU A 32 -11.85 14.57 -29.85
CA LEU A 32 -11.52 14.96 -28.49
C LEU A 32 -11.98 13.89 -27.48
N ARG A 33 -13.21 13.38 -27.66
CA ARG A 33 -13.73 12.31 -26.78
C ARG A 33 -12.90 11.02 -26.87
N ILE A 34 -12.47 10.64 -28.06
CA ILE A 34 -11.58 9.47 -28.26
C ILE A 34 -10.24 9.71 -27.56
N LEU A 35 -9.63 10.87 -27.80
CA LEU A 35 -8.33 11.21 -27.19
C LEU A 35 -8.40 11.29 -25.68
N SER A 36 -9.55 11.62 -25.07
CA SER A 36 -9.71 11.68 -23.62
C SER A 36 -9.60 10.33 -22.90
N TYR A 37 -9.60 9.22 -23.63
CA TYR A 37 -9.35 7.86 -23.07
C TYR A 37 -7.89 7.45 -23.09
N LEU A 38 -7.01 8.25 -23.72
CA LEU A 38 -5.59 7.91 -23.86
C LEU A 38 -4.78 8.38 -22.64
N ASP A 39 -3.72 7.64 -22.36
CA ASP A 39 -2.71 8.06 -21.39
C ASP A 39 -1.81 9.19 -21.92
N VAL A 40 -1.00 9.79 -21.04
CA VAL A 40 -0.12 10.92 -21.37
C VAL A 40 0.86 10.57 -22.51
N VAL A 41 1.42 9.38 -22.50
CA VAL A 41 2.39 8.93 -23.55
C VAL A 41 1.70 8.83 -24.89
N SER A 42 0.53 8.20 -24.93
CA SER A 42 -0.27 8.06 -26.14
C SER A 42 -0.76 9.42 -26.68
N LEU A 43 -1.17 10.34 -25.79
CA LEU A 43 -1.50 11.72 -26.17
C LEU A 43 -0.31 12.46 -26.80
N CYS A 44 0.88 12.32 -26.20
CA CYS A 44 2.11 12.91 -26.76
C CYS A 44 2.48 12.30 -28.11
N ARG A 45 2.26 11.01 -28.32
CA ARG A 45 2.44 10.36 -29.63
C ARG A 45 1.41 10.87 -30.65
N CYS A 46 0.15 10.96 -30.28
CA CYS A 46 -0.91 11.51 -31.12
C CYS A 46 -0.61 12.96 -31.53
N ALA A 47 -0.05 13.76 -30.63
CA ALA A 47 0.33 15.16 -30.92
C ALA A 47 1.40 15.30 -32.01
N GLN A 48 2.12 14.23 -32.34
CA GLN A 48 3.15 14.22 -33.40
C GLN A 48 2.64 13.80 -34.78
N VAL A 49 1.39 13.33 -34.88
CA VAL A 49 0.81 12.79 -36.14
C VAL A 49 0.50 13.89 -37.16
N SER A 50 -0.15 14.98 -36.74
CA SER A 50 -0.49 16.11 -37.61
C SER A 50 -0.73 17.37 -36.78
N LYS A 51 -0.82 18.55 -37.44
CA LYS A 51 -1.16 19.82 -36.77
C LYS A 51 -2.52 19.77 -36.06
N LEU A 52 -3.53 19.17 -36.70
CA LEU A 52 -4.86 19.00 -36.10
C LEU A 52 -4.80 18.10 -34.85
N TRP A 53 -4.14 16.95 -34.96
CA TRP A 53 -4.01 16.03 -33.83
C TRP A 53 -3.14 16.61 -32.71
N ASN A 54 -2.14 17.45 -33.04
CA ASN A 54 -1.38 18.19 -32.04
C ASN A 54 -2.29 19.10 -31.21
N ILE A 55 -3.15 19.92 -31.87
CA ILE A 55 -4.09 20.80 -31.19
C ILE A 55 -5.08 19.99 -30.33
N LEU A 56 -5.63 18.90 -30.88
CA LEU A 56 -6.61 18.08 -30.19
C LEU A 56 -5.99 17.30 -29.02
N ALA A 57 -4.87 16.66 -29.21
CA ALA A 57 -4.21 15.85 -28.17
C ALA A 57 -3.69 16.72 -27.01
N LEU A 58 -3.25 17.95 -27.31
CA LEU A 58 -2.76 18.91 -26.32
C LEU A 58 -3.87 19.79 -25.71
N ASP A 59 -5.14 19.57 -26.10
CA ASP A 59 -6.28 20.22 -25.45
C ASP A 59 -6.35 19.84 -23.98
N GLY A 60 -6.44 20.82 -23.08
CA GLY A 60 -6.42 20.63 -21.63
C GLY A 60 -7.50 19.68 -21.13
N SER A 61 -8.62 19.55 -21.83
CA SER A 61 -9.71 18.65 -21.46
C SER A 61 -9.35 17.17 -21.51
N ASN A 62 -8.31 16.78 -22.27
CA ASN A 62 -7.78 15.42 -22.30
C ASN A 62 -6.85 15.10 -21.12
N TRP A 63 -6.34 16.13 -20.44
CA TRP A 63 -5.32 16.01 -19.40
C TRP A 63 -5.93 16.06 -18.00
N GLN A 64 -6.99 15.28 -17.79
CA GLN A 64 -7.69 15.20 -16.51
C GLN A 64 -6.99 14.31 -15.49
N ARG A 65 -6.27 13.30 -15.98
CA ARG A 65 -5.56 12.30 -15.17
C ARG A 65 -4.15 12.12 -15.70
N ILE A 66 -3.18 12.42 -14.86
CA ILE A 66 -1.76 12.38 -15.23
C ILE A 66 -1.01 11.56 -14.19
N ASP A 67 -0.27 10.55 -14.63
CA ASP A 67 0.71 9.84 -13.82
C ASP A 67 2.09 10.00 -14.48
N LEU A 68 3.05 10.54 -13.72
CA LEU A 68 4.41 10.79 -14.17
C LEU A 68 5.43 9.83 -13.53
N PHE A 69 4.97 8.73 -12.95
CA PHE A 69 5.84 7.78 -12.25
C PHE A 69 6.96 7.23 -13.15
N ASP A 70 6.65 6.88 -14.39
CA ASP A 70 7.64 6.33 -15.33
C ASP A 70 8.72 7.37 -15.72
N PHE A 71 8.43 8.65 -15.53
CA PHE A 71 9.32 9.78 -15.83
C PHE A 71 9.90 10.45 -14.58
N GLN A 72 9.73 9.86 -13.40
CA GLN A 72 10.01 10.48 -12.10
C GLN A 72 11.43 11.09 -11.97
N ARG A 73 12.43 10.57 -12.69
CA ARG A 73 13.81 11.05 -12.68
C ARG A 73 14.02 12.31 -13.52
N ASP A 74 13.18 12.50 -14.53
CA ASP A 74 13.34 13.55 -15.55
C ASP A 74 12.35 14.70 -15.34
N VAL A 75 11.40 14.55 -14.40
CA VAL A 75 10.38 15.57 -14.13
C VAL A 75 10.95 16.65 -13.22
N GLU A 76 11.10 17.83 -13.77
CA GLU A 76 11.49 19.06 -13.08
C GLU A 76 10.28 19.98 -12.84
N GLY A 77 10.48 21.04 -12.02
CA GLY A 77 9.45 22.02 -11.72
C GLY A 77 8.82 22.68 -12.96
N SER A 78 9.65 22.98 -13.97
CA SER A 78 9.22 23.55 -15.26
C SER A 78 8.20 22.67 -16.01
N VAL A 79 8.32 21.35 -15.90
CA VAL A 79 7.36 20.42 -16.50
C VAL A 79 6.00 20.54 -15.81
N ILE A 80 5.99 20.66 -14.48
CA ILE A 80 4.74 20.83 -13.71
C ILE A 80 4.10 22.16 -14.01
N GLU A 81 4.87 23.25 -14.16
CA GLU A 81 4.35 24.55 -14.55
C GLU A 81 3.69 24.50 -15.93
N ASN A 82 4.34 23.87 -16.92
CA ASN A 82 3.81 23.70 -18.26
C ASN A 82 2.51 22.86 -18.27
N ILE A 83 2.49 21.75 -17.54
CA ILE A 83 1.30 20.91 -17.36
C ILE A 83 0.19 21.73 -16.72
N SER A 84 0.50 22.48 -15.65
CA SER A 84 -0.48 23.29 -14.91
C SER A 84 -1.16 24.34 -15.79
N HIS A 85 -0.39 25.05 -16.61
CA HIS A 85 -0.94 26.03 -17.55
C HIS A 85 -1.79 25.40 -18.65
N ARG A 86 -1.39 24.22 -19.13
CA ARG A 86 -2.11 23.50 -20.18
C ARG A 86 -3.43 22.91 -19.68
N CYS A 87 -3.39 22.23 -18.54
CA CYS A 87 -4.54 21.51 -18.00
C CYS A 87 -5.56 22.45 -17.35
N GLY A 88 -5.08 23.52 -16.70
CA GLY A 88 -5.91 24.47 -16.01
C GLY A 88 -6.96 23.79 -15.11
N GLY A 89 -8.20 24.27 -15.20
CA GLY A 89 -9.31 23.73 -14.41
C GLY A 89 -9.78 22.32 -14.79
N PHE A 90 -9.22 21.68 -15.81
CA PHE A 90 -9.58 20.31 -16.21
C PHE A 90 -8.89 19.23 -15.40
N LEU A 91 -7.70 19.50 -14.84
CA LEU A 91 -6.93 18.52 -14.08
C LEU A 91 -7.68 18.07 -12.82
N ARG A 92 -7.86 16.75 -12.66
CA ARG A 92 -8.53 16.11 -11.53
C ARG A 92 -7.57 15.24 -10.70
N GLN A 93 -6.69 14.52 -11.39
CA GLN A 93 -5.80 13.57 -10.75
C GLN A 93 -4.38 13.79 -11.24
N LEU A 94 -3.43 13.91 -10.32
CA LEU A 94 -2.01 14.04 -10.61
C LEU A 94 -1.18 13.17 -9.70
N SER A 95 -0.37 12.28 -10.28
CA SER A 95 0.62 11.49 -9.56
C SER A 95 2.03 11.96 -9.94
N LEU A 96 2.73 12.46 -8.93
CA LEU A 96 4.14 12.89 -8.97
C LEU A 96 5.01 11.96 -8.11
N ARG A 97 4.54 10.74 -7.88
CA ARG A 97 5.24 9.77 -7.03
C ARG A 97 6.68 9.58 -7.48
N GLY A 98 7.62 9.79 -6.55
CA GLY A 98 9.06 9.64 -6.80
C GLY A 98 9.72 10.82 -7.52
N CYS A 99 8.99 11.89 -7.85
CA CYS A 99 9.56 13.09 -8.48
C CYS A 99 10.28 13.95 -7.43
N GLU A 100 11.48 13.53 -7.01
CA GLU A 100 12.24 14.15 -5.92
C GLU A 100 12.69 15.60 -6.23
N SER A 101 12.73 16.00 -7.49
CA SER A 101 13.13 17.33 -7.94
C SER A 101 12.05 18.40 -7.73
N ILE A 102 10.79 17.99 -7.57
CA ILE A 102 9.65 18.89 -7.44
C ILE A 102 9.69 19.63 -6.11
N ALA A 103 9.57 20.95 -6.18
CA ALA A 103 9.61 21.87 -5.04
C ALA A 103 8.36 22.75 -4.95
N ASP A 104 8.20 23.48 -3.85
CA ASP A 104 7.04 24.30 -3.53
C ASP A 104 6.67 25.33 -4.60
N GLY A 105 7.66 25.87 -5.33
CA GLY A 105 7.42 26.86 -6.39
C GLY A 105 6.48 26.34 -7.48
N SER A 106 6.81 25.19 -8.06
CA SER A 106 6.01 24.56 -9.10
C SER A 106 4.67 24.06 -8.55
N MET A 107 4.61 23.60 -7.31
CA MET A 107 3.38 23.19 -6.63
C MET A 107 2.43 24.35 -6.34
N LYS A 108 2.98 25.54 -6.05
CA LYS A 108 2.20 26.78 -5.93
C LYS A 108 1.55 27.17 -7.27
N THR A 109 2.30 27.06 -8.37
CA THR A 109 1.78 27.29 -9.74
C THR A 109 0.68 26.28 -10.06
N LEU A 110 0.88 24.99 -9.72
CA LEU A 110 -0.14 23.94 -9.88
C LEU A 110 -1.43 24.30 -9.13
N ALA A 111 -1.33 24.64 -7.84
CA ALA A 111 -2.50 24.97 -7.03
C ALA A 111 -3.25 26.20 -7.56
N GLN A 112 -2.55 27.19 -8.13
CA GLN A 112 -3.16 28.37 -8.73
C GLN A 112 -3.88 28.07 -10.04
N SER A 113 -3.29 27.24 -10.90
CA SER A 113 -3.80 26.95 -12.24
C SER A 113 -4.83 25.82 -12.24
N CYS A 114 -4.73 24.86 -11.31
CA CYS A 114 -5.55 23.65 -11.26
C CYS A 114 -6.41 23.54 -9.97
N PRO A 115 -7.35 24.47 -9.73
CA PRO A 115 -8.11 24.50 -8.47
C PRO A 115 -9.10 23.33 -8.30
N ASN A 116 -9.36 22.59 -9.38
CA ASN A 116 -10.32 21.48 -9.39
C ASN A 116 -9.68 20.10 -9.15
N ILE A 117 -8.42 20.07 -8.71
CA ILE A 117 -7.73 18.82 -8.44
C ILE A 117 -8.42 18.08 -7.28
N GLU A 118 -8.64 16.78 -7.45
CA GLU A 118 -9.36 15.91 -6.52
C GLU A 118 -8.43 14.86 -5.89
N ASP A 119 -7.39 14.44 -6.62
CA ASP A 119 -6.44 13.43 -6.19
C ASP A 119 -5.01 13.85 -6.52
N LEU A 120 -4.17 13.96 -5.49
CA LEU A 120 -2.78 14.37 -5.63
C LEU A 120 -1.85 13.41 -4.89
N ASN A 121 -0.94 12.78 -5.64
CA ASN A 121 0.06 11.90 -5.08
C ASN A 121 1.45 12.54 -5.16
N LEU A 122 2.02 12.84 -3.99
CA LEU A 122 3.35 13.44 -3.79
C LEU A 122 4.30 12.48 -3.04
N ASN A 123 4.01 11.16 -3.04
CA ASN A 123 4.86 10.18 -2.37
C ASN A 123 6.33 10.33 -2.80
N LYS A 124 7.24 10.41 -1.82
CA LYS A 124 8.68 10.61 -2.02
C LYS A 124 9.09 11.91 -2.71
N CYS A 125 8.24 12.94 -2.74
CA CYS A 125 8.63 14.28 -3.19
C CYS A 125 9.38 15.00 -2.07
N LYS A 126 10.67 14.76 -1.93
CA LYS A 126 11.48 15.17 -0.76
C LYS A 126 11.60 16.70 -0.55
N LYS A 127 11.39 17.49 -1.59
CA LYS A 127 11.49 18.98 -1.54
C LYS A 127 10.13 19.66 -1.31
N VAL A 128 9.05 18.89 -1.20
CA VAL A 128 7.73 19.38 -0.84
C VAL A 128 7.71 19.68 0.65
N THR A 129 7.20 20.86 1.03
CA THR A 129 7.09 21.32 2.41
C THR A 129 5.69 21.78 2.77
N ASP A 130 5.50 22.33 3.96
CA ASP A 130 4.24 22.94 4.40
C ASP A 130 3.73 24.03 3.45
N HIS A 131 4.62 24.71 2.73
CA HIS A 131 4.21 25.74 1.77
C HIS A 131 3.38 25.18 0.61
N THR A 132 3.68 23.96 0.14
CA THR A 132 2.84 23.27 -0.84
C THR A 132 1.44 23.02 -0.28
N CYS A 133 1.33 22.46 0.93
CA CYS A 133 0.04 22.18 1.57
C CYS A 133 -0.77 23.44 1.84
N GLN A 134 -0.11 24.55 2.23
CA GLN A 134 -0.74 25.86 2.36
C GLN A 134 -1.27 26.40 1.02
N ALA A 135 -0.51 26.21 -0.07
CA ALA A 135 -0.98 26.62 -1.40
C ALA A 135 -2.20 25.81 -1.86
N LEU A 136 -2.17 24.49 -1.63
CA LEU A 136 -3.28 23.58 -1.91
C LEU A 136 -4.52 23.94 -1.09
N GLY A 137 -4.40 24.12 0.23
CA GLY A 137 -5.49 24.50 1.10
C GLY A 137 -6.16 25.82 0.68
N ARG A 138 -5.39 26.79 0.20
CA ARG A 138 -5.94 28.09 -0.27
C ARG A 138 -6.70 28.00 -1.58
N ARG A 139 -6.45 27.02 -2.43
CA ARG A 139 -6.91 27.01 -3.84
C ARG A 139 -7.67 25.76 -4.26
N CYS A 140 -7.39 24.60 -3.66
CA CYS A 140 -7.86 23.30 -4.12
C CYS A 140 -8.96 22.72 -3.21
N SER A 141 -10.07 23.43 -3.05
CA SER A 141 -11.17 23.04 -2.14
C SER A 141 -11.88 21.74 -2.55
N LYS A 142 -11.63 21.21 -3.76
CA LYS A 142 -12.18 19.93 -4.25
C LYS A 142 -11.28 18.73 -3.95
N LEU A 143 -10.13 18.93 -3.30
CA LEU A 143 -9.19 17.88 -2.99
C LEU A 143 -9.83 16.85 -2.04
N GLN A 144 -9.83 15.59 -2.48
CA GLN A 144 -10.42 14.45 -1.78
C GLN A 144 -9.35 13.47 -1.30
N ARG A 145 -8.28 13.31 -2.07
CA ARG A 145 -7.20 12.38 -1.77
C ARG A 145 -5.84 13.07 -1.86
N ILE A 146 -5.05 12.92 -0.83
CA ILE A 146 -3.66 13.41 -0.82
C ILE A 146 -2.72 12.35 -0.26
N ASN A 147 -1.63 12.12 -0.96
CA ASN A 147 -0.55 11.25 -0.51
C ASN A 147 0.75 12.05 -0.38
N LEU A 148 1.23 12.19 0.85
CA LEU A 148 2.46 12.88 1.25
C LEU A 148 3.47 11.90 1.87
N ASP A 149 3.31 10.59 1.63
CA ASP A 149 4.18 9.57 2.17
C ASP A 149 5.66 9.87 1.83
N SER A 150 6.52 9.77 2.82
CA SER A 150 7.96 10.02 2.71
C SER A 150 8.30 11.46 2.24
N CYS A 151 7.53 12.45 2.69
CA CYS A 151 7.80 13.87 2.53
C CYS A 151 8.32 14.42 3.88
N PRO A 152 9.63 14.45 4.13
CA PRO A 152 10.21 14.69 5.46
C PRO A 152 9.98 16.10 6.03
N SER A 153 9.71 17.08 5.16
CA SER A 153 9.48 18.48 5.53
C SER A 153 8.00 18.83 5.71
N VAL A 154 7.12 17.84 5.69
CA VAL A 154 5.69 17.97 5.98
C VAL A 154 5.47 17.85 7.48
N THR A 155 4.76 18.83 8.08
CA THR A 155 4.51 18.91 9.52
C THR A 155 3.01 19.07 9.82
N ASP A 156 2.67 19.26 11.10
CA ASP A 156 1.29 19.57 11.53
C ASP A 156 0.71 20.82 10.85
N ILE A 157 1.56 21.76 10.43
CA ILE A 157 1.16 22.94 9.67
C ILE A 157 0.52 22.52 8.35
N SER A 158 1.06 21.50 7.68
CA SER A 158 0.48 20.94 6.45
C SER A 158 -0.91 20.39 6.69
N LEU A 159 -1.10 19.55 7.71
CA LEU A 159 -2.41 18.96 8.02
C LEU A 159 -3.44 20.03 8.36
N LYS A 160 -3.05 21.03 9.15
CA LYS A 160 -3.90 22.18 9.49
C LYS A 160 -4.30 22.97 8.24
N ALA A 161 -3.33 23.31 7.37
CA ALA A 161 -3.61 24.06 6.16
C ALA A 161 -4.55 23.32 5.19
N LEU A 162 -4.37 21.98 5.07
CA LEU A 162 -5.25 21.12 4.28
C LEU A 162 -6.65 21.03 4.90
N SER A 163 -6.73 20.87 6.23
CA SER A 163 -8.01 20.77 6.94
C SER A 163 -8.84 22.06 6.83
N ASP A 164 -8.19 23.22 6.88
CA ASP A 164 -8.84 24.52 6.77
C ASP A 164 -9.38 24.79 5.35
N GLY A 165 -8.70 24.27 4.32
CA GLY A 165 -9.01 24.60 2.92
C GLY A 165 -9.62 23.49 2.07
N CYS A 166 -9.55 22.23 2.51
CA CYS A 166 -9.99 21.06 1.74
C CYS A 166 -11.03 20.22 2.51
N PRO A 167 -12.26 20.72 2.70
CA PRO A 167 -13.28 20.06 3.55
C PRO A 167 -13.82 18.75 2.94
N LEU A 168 -13.46 18.43 1.70
CA LEU A 168 -13.87 17.19 1.01
C LEU A 168 -12.85 16.07 1.13
N LEU A 169 -11.80 16.24 1.96
CA LEU A 169 -10.79 15.21 2.16
C LEU A 169 -11.41 13.91 2.70
N THR A 170 -11.14 12.82 2.00
CA THR A 170 -11.58 11.46 2.34
C THR A 170 -10.40 10.51 2.57
N HIS A 171 -9.25 10.76 1.94
CA HIS A 171 -8.06 9.90 2.05
C HIS A 171 -6.82 10.76 2.25
N VAL A 172 -6.10 10.50 3.33
CA VAL A 172 -4.86 11.18 3.68
C VAL A 172 -3.79 10.16 4.03
N ASN A 173 -2.64 10.24 3.39
CA ASN A 173 -1.47 9.45 3.72
C ASN A 173 -0.29 10.38 4.02
N VAL A 174 0.21 10.31 5.24
CA VAL A 174 1.37 11.06 5.76
C VAL A 174 2.43 10.12 6.35
N SER A 175 2.50 8.88 5.86
CA SER A 175 3.48 7.90 6.32
C SER A 175 4.90 8.45 6.24
N TRP A 176 5.70 8.12 7.23
CA TRP A 176 7.11 8.53 7.34
C TRP A 176 7.35 10.04 7.40
N CYS A 177 6.32 10.85 7.67
CA CYS A 177 6.45 12.27 7.97
C CYS A 177 6.67 12.42 9.49
N GLN A 178 7.94 12.46 9.92
CA GLN A 178 8.33 12.37 11.34
C GLN A 178 7.86 13.55 12.20
N SER A 179 7.53 14.68 11.59
CA SER A 179 7.06 15.90 12.26
C SER A 179 5.54 15.98 12.40
N ILE A 180 4.81 14.93 12.03
CA ILE A 180 3.37 14.82 12.27
C ILE A 180 3.13 14.32 13.70
N SER A 181 2.28 15.05 14.44
CA SER A 181 1.88 14.73 15.81
C SER A 181 0.37 14.66 15.98
N GLU A 182 -0.07 14.44 17.21
CA GLU A 182 -1.49 14.49 17.57
C GLU A 182 -2.16 15.81 17.21
N ASN A 183 -1.44 16.94 17.25
CA ASN A 183 -2.03 18.26 16.98
C ASN A 183 -2.48 18.39 15.52
N GLY A 184 -1.66 17.92 14.57
CA GLY A 184 -2.00 17.91 13.16
C GLY A 184 -3.16 16.98 12.86
N VAL A 185 -3.14 15.78 13.43
CA VAL A 185 -4.21 14.78 13.26
C VAL A 185 -5.53 15.27 13.88
N GLU A 186 -5.51 15.91 15.07
CA GLU A 186 -6.69 16.48 15.68
C GLU A 186 -7.31 17.60 14.82
N ALA A 187 -6.47 18.50 14.29
CA ALA A 187 -6.94 19.56 13.39
C ALA A 187 -7.63 18.98 12.14
N LEU A 188 -7.02 17.96 11.55
CA LEU A 188 -7.58 17.26 10.38
C LEU A 188 -8.92 16.58 10.71
N ALA A 189 -8.98 15.81 11.81
CA ALA A 189 -10.17 15.06 12.20
C ALA A 189 -11.37 15.97 12.45
N ARG A 190 -11.16 17.11 13.12
CA ARG A 190 -12.24 18.08 13.42
C ARG A 190 -12.81 18.75 12.17
N SER A 191 -11.97 19.03 11.18
CA SER A 191 -12.37 19.79 9.99
C SER A 191 -12.78 18.92 8.79
N CYS A 192 -12.36 17.63 8.78
CA CYS A 192 -12.63 16.68 7.70
C CYS A 192 -13.44 15.47 8.18
N PRO A 193 -14.73 15.62 8.57
CA PRO A 193 -15.52 14.51 9.13
C PRO A 193 -15.83 13.40 8.11
N LYS A 194 -15.65 13.66 6.81
CA LYS A 194 -15.83 12.67 5.73
C LYS A 194 -14.61 11.79 5.49
N LEU A 195 -13.60 11.85 6.37
CA LEU A 195 -12.38 11.07 6.22
C LEU A 195 -12.69 9.58 6.34
N LYS A 196 -12.34 8.82 5.30
CA LYS A 196 -12.52 7.36 5.19
C LYS A 196 -11.22 6.60 5.37
N SER A 197 -10.09 7.21 5.04
CA SER A 197 -8.79 6.58 5.11
C SER A 197 -7.75 7.55 5.68
N PHE A 198 -7.11 7.13 6.75
CA PHE A 198 -5.96 7.82 7.33
C PHE A 198 -4.80 6.87 7.51
N ILE A 199 -3.64 7.22 6.92
CA ILE A 199 -2.43 6.40 6.93
C ILE A 199 -1.26 7.26 7.43
N CYS A 200 -0.63 6.86 8.53
CA CYS A 200 0.51 7.57 9.15
C CYS A 200 1.58 6.61 9.67
N ARG A 201 1.98 5.65 8.84
CA ARG A 201 3.00 4.65 9.18
C ARG A 201 4.30 5.34 9.62
N GLY A 202 4.90 4.86 10.70
CA GLY A 202 6.17 5.36 11.20
C GLY A 202 6.14 6.79 11.76
N CYS A 203 4.97 7.40 11.95
CA CYS A 203 4.85 8.72 12.58
C CYS A 203 4.89 8.56 14.11
N LYS A 204 6.08 8.56 14.70
CA LYS A 204 6.30 8.23 16.11
C LYS A 204 5.66 9.18 17.12
N ASN A 205 5.28 10.39 16.69
CA ASN A 205 4.63 11.38 17.54
C ASN A 205 3.09 11.27 17.54
N VAL A 206 2.54 10.30 16.79
CA VAL A 206 1.11 9.97 16.82
C VAL A 206 0.84 9.09 18.04
N ASN A 207 -0.13 9.47 18.87
CA ASN A 207 -0.48 8.82 20.13
C ASN A 207 -1.99 8.53 20.23
N ASP A 208 -2.45 8.02 21.37
CA ASP A 208 -3.84 7.67 21.63
C ASP A 208 -4.82 8.84 21.42
N ARG A 209 -4.41 10.08 21.71
CA ARG A 209 -5.24 11.26 21.51
C ARG A 209 -5.55 11.47 20.03
N ALA A 210 -4.55 11.29 19.15
CA ALA A 210 -4.73 11.40 17.70
C ALA A 210 -5.77 10.41 17.18
N VAL A 211 -5.62 9.13 17.52
CA VAL A 211 -6.54 8.06 17.06
C VAL A 211 -7.93 8.25 17.70
N SER A 212 -8.00 8.68 18.96
CA SER A 212 -9.26 8.99 19.63
C SER A 212 -10.03 10.12 18.94
N CYS A 213 -9.33 11.16 18.48
CA CYS A 213 -9.94 12.24 17.71
C CYS A 213 -10.48 11.74 16.36
N LEU A 214 -9.70 10.92 15.62
CA LEU A 214 -10.17 10.29 14.38
C LEU A 214 -11.44 9.47 14.63
N ALA A 215 -11.45 8.61 15.64
CA ALA A 215 -12.61 7.79 16.00
C ALA A 215 -13.84 8.60 16.39
N THR A 216 -13.64 9.79 16.99
CA THR A 216 -14.74 10.65 17.46
C THR A 216 -15.35 11.47 16.34
N PHE A 217 -14.53 12.06 15.47
CA PHE A 217 -14.98 13.02 14.46
C PHE A 217 -15.17 12.41 13.07
N CYS A 218 -14.44 11.34 12.74
CA CYS A 218 -14.50 10.67 11.43
C CYS A 218 -15.25 9.34 11.55
N VAL A 219 -16.56 9.42 11.75
CA VAL A 219 -17.40 8.23 12.02
C VAL A 219 -17.45 7.21 10.87
N ASP A 220 -17.15 7.66 9.65
CA ASP A 220 -17.09 6.83 8.44
C ASP A 220 -15.65 6.33 8.14
N LEU A 221 -14.75 6.35 9.13
CA LEU A 221 -13.37 5.89 8.93
C LEU A 221 -13.31 4.38 8.71
N GLU A 222 -12.98 3.99 7.48
CA GLU A 222 -12.92 2.60 7.01
C GLU A 222 -11.50 2.02 7.08
N VAL A 223 -10.47 2.86 6.92
CA VAL A 223 -9.06 2.45 6.83
C VAL A 223 -8.21 3.27 7.78
N LEU A 224 -7.56 2.62 8.71
CA LEU A 224 -6.57 3.21 9.61
C LEU A 224 -5.28 2.40 9.54
N ASN A 225 -4.17 3.05 9.19
CA ASN A 225 -2.86 2.43 9.28
C ASN A 225 -1.92 3.31 10.12
N VAL A 226 -1.60 2.80 11.29
CA VAL A 226 -0.72 3.42 12.29
C VAL A 226 0.50 2.53 12.60
N GLN A 227 0.93 1.75 11.63
CA GLN A 227 2.09 0.86 11.76
C GLN A 227 3.32 1.63 12.28
N GLY A 228 3.95 1.09 13.32
CA GLY A 228 5.16 1.69 13.91
C GLY A 228 4.91 3.00 14.68
N CYS A 229 3.66 3.24 15.13
CA CYS A 229 3.33 4.32 16.06
C CYS A 229 3.41 3.77 17.49
N ASP A 230 4.62 3.79 18.08
CA ASP A 230 4.95 3.09 19.32
C ASP A 230 4.22 3.63 20.57
N ASN A 231 3.57 4.80 20.46
CA ASN A 231 2.87 5.46 21.57
C ASN A 231 1.37 5.10 21.67
N LEU A 232 0.91 4.13 20.88
CA LEU A 232 -0.48 3.68 20.91
C LEU A 232 -0.70 2.58 21.94
N THR A 233 -1.82 2.68 22.65
CA THR A 233 -2.28 1.71 23.64
C THR A 233 -3.71 1.25 23.36
N ASP A 234 -4.23 0.36 24.19
CA ASP A 234 -5.60 -0.15 24.07
C ASP A 234 -6.66 0.96 24.12
N ASP A 235 -6.35 2.09 24.78
CA ASP A 235 -7.29 3.20 24.92
C ASP A 235 -7.74 3.78 23.59
N SER A 236 -6.83 3.91 22.64
CA SER A 236 -7.13 4.42 21.30
C SER A 236 -7.93 3.44 20.46
N ILE A 237 -7.49 2.18 20.45
CA ILE A 237 -8.12 1.12 19.65
C ILE A 237 -9.54 0.83 20.14
N SER A 238 -9.76 0.91 21.45
CA SER A 238 -11.09 0.72 22.04
C SER A 238 -12.13 1.77 21.65
N LYS A 239 -11.73 2.89 21.05
CA LYS A 239 -12.65 3.94 20.57
C LYS A 239 -13.03 3.82 19.11
N LEU A 240 -12.35 2.95 18.33
CA LEU A 240 -12.67 2.73 16.93
C LEU A 240 -14.10 2.21 16.76
N GLY A 241 -14.76 2.62 15.68
CA GLY A 241 -16.17 2.34 15.41
C GLY A 241 -16.43 1.31 14.33
N GLY A 242 -17.71 0.96 14.13
CA GLY A 242 -18.18 -0.10 13.26
C GLY A 242 -17.95 0.10 11.75
N ALA A 243 -17.58 1.30 11.31
CA ALA A 243 -17.22 1.53 9.91
C ALA A 243 -15.85 0.94 9.54
N MET A 244 -15.01 0.57 10.54
CA MET A 244 -13.66 0.08 10.32
C MET A 244 -13.64 -1.23 9.54
N ARG A 245 -12.92 -1.23 8.40
CA ARG A 245 -12.75 -2.37 7.49
C ARG A 245 -11.30 -2.86 7.46
N ARG A 246 -10.35 -1.94 7.52
CA ARG A 246 -8.92 -2.24 7.43
C ARG A 246 -8.16 -1.51 8.53
N LEU A 247 -7.57 -2.27 9.43
CA LEU A 247 -6.78 -1.77 10.54
C LEU A 247 -5.37 -2.38 10.46
N CYS A 248 -4.35 -1.52 10.43
CA CYS A 248 -2.98 -1.92 10.58
C CYS A 248 -2.38 -1.21 11.80
N VAL A 249 -2.00 -1.99 12.79
CA VAL A 249 -1.35 -1.57 14.03
C VAL A 249 -0.03 -2.33 14.26
N SER A 250 0.54 -2.88 13.20
CA SER A 250 1.82 -3.59 13.27
C SER A 250 2.89 -2.72 13.92
N GLY A 251 3.70 -3.29 14.81
CA GLY A 251 4.72 -2.56 15.57
C GLY A 251 4.18 -1.73 16.74
N CYS A 252 2.88 -1.77 17.03
CA CYS A 252 2.31 -1.11 18.22
C CYS A 252 2.46 -2.05 19.43
N THR A 253 3.66 -2.15 19.99
CA THR A 253 4.06 -3.17 20.98
C THR A 253 3.35 -3.07 22.34
N ARG A 254 2.58 -2.00 22.58
CA ARG A 254 1.85 -1.78 23.84
C ARG A 254 0.39 -2.23 23.79
N LEU A 255 -0.06 -2.79 22.66
CA LEU A 255 -1.40 -3.34 22.52
C LEU A 255 -1.51 -4.69 23.19
N THR A 256 -2.61 -4.92 23.90
CA THR A 256 -2.93 -6.18 24.61
C THR A 256 -4.22 -6.80 24.08
N ASP A 257 -4.62 -7.94 24.62
CA ASP A 257 -5.90 -8.59 24.32
C ASP A 257 -7.12 -7.69 24.54
N THR A 258 -6.99 -6.63 25.34
CA THR A 258 -8.05 -5.62 25.55
C THR A 258 -8.41 -4.95 24.22
N SER A 259 -7.43 -4.63 23.37
CA SER A 259 -7.66 -4.10 22.02
C SER A 259 -8.46 -5.07 21.17
N LEU A 260 -8.10 -6.36 21.16
CA LEU A 260 -8.80 -7.38 20.36
C LEU A 260 -10.25 -7.60 20.83
N CYS A 261 -10.48 -7.59 22.15
CA CYS A 261 -11.83 -7.65 22.74
C CYS A 261 -12.68 -6.43 22.35
N ALA A 262 -12.08 -5.24 22.33
CA ALA A 262 -12.76 -4.03 21.90
C ALA A 262 -13.11 -4.06 20.41
N LEU A 263 -12.18 -4.49 19.54
CA LEU A 263 -12.42 -4.67 18.11
C LEU A 263 -13.51 -5.71 17.85
N ALA A 264 -13.50 -6.84 18.55
CA ALA A 264 -14.53 -7.86 18.48
C ALA A 264 -15.92 -7.30 18.73
N THR A 265 -16.04 -6.38 19.68
CA THR A 265 -17.32 -5.79 20.07
C THR A 265 -17.78 -4.68 19.14
N LYS A 266 -16.84 -3.83 18.67
CA LYS A 266 -17.17 -2.58 17.96
C LYS A 266 -16.97 -2.63 16.45
N CYS A 267 -16.12 -3.53 15.93
CA CYS A 267 -15.72 -3.59 14.55
C CYS A 267 -15.95 -4.97 13.93
N PRO A 268 -17.19 -5.51 13.92
CA PRO A 268 -17.48 -6.87 13.44
C PRO A 268 -17.24 -7.03 11.93
N ASP A 269 -17.26 -5.94 11.20
CA ASP A 269 -17.09 -5.90 9.74
C ASP A 269 -15.62 -5.75 9.28
N LEU A 270 -14.64 -5.98 10.18
CA LEU A 270 -13.24 -6.00 9.80
C LEU A 270 -12.96 -7.04 8.71
N VAL A 271 -12.23 -6.60 7.68
CA VAL A 271 -11.80 -7.40 6.53
C VAL A 271 -10.29 -7.66 6.58
N THR A 272 -9.52 -6.65 6.98
CA THR A 272 -8.06 -6.76 7.09
C THR A 272 -7.61 -6.30 8.47
N LEU A 273 -6.82 -7.12 9.14
CA LEU A 273 -6.21 -6.82 10.44
C LEU A 273 -4.73 -7.20 10.43
N GLU A 274 -3.85 -6.19 10.53
CA GLU A 274 -2.40 -6.38 10.57
C GLU A 274 -1.90 -6.03 11.98
N LEU A 275 -1.32 -7.02 12.66
CA LEU A 275 -0.90 -7.00 14.06
C LEU A 275 0.56 -7.44 14.22
N ALA A 276 1.35 -7.47 13.13
CA ALA A 276 2.73 -7.91 13.20
C ALA A 276 3.50 -7.17 14.32
N GLN A 277 4.35 -7.89 15.03
CA GLN A 277 5.15 -7.36 16.15
C GLN A 277 4.33 -6.87 17.38
N CYS A 278 3.06 -7.25 17.49
CA CYS A 278 2.27 -6.98 18.70
C CYS A 278 2.51 -8.09 19.74
N ALA A 279 3.66 -8.05 20.39
CA ALA A 279 4.19 -9.13 21.21
C ALA A 279 3.41 -9.44 22.52
N GLN A 280 2.42 -8.62 22.91
CA GLN A 280 1.62 -8.84 24.12
C GLN A 280 0.27 -9.51 23.84
N LEU A 281 -0.04 -9.79 22.57
CA LEU A 281 -1.28 -10.47 22.18
C LEU A 281 -1.19 -11.97 22.44
N THR A 282 -2.25 -12.54 23.02
CA THR A 282 -2.36 -13.95 23.34
C THR A 282 -3.57 -14.61 22.68
N ASP A 283 -3.68 -15.94 22.81
CA ASP A 283 -4.81 -16.71 22.28
C ASP A 283 -6.18 -16.21 22.78
N ALA A 284 -6.25 -15.63 23.98
CA ALA A 284 -7.50 -15.14 24.57
C ALA A 284 -8.10 -13.98 23.79
N GLY A 285 -7.28 -13.05 23.31
CA GLY A 285 -7.70 -11.95 22.44
C GLY A 285 -8.25 -12.45 21.11
N PHE A 286 -7.56 -13.43 20.48
CA PHE A 286 -8.01 -14.02 19.23
C PHE A 286 -9.27 -14.86 19.36
N GLN A 287 -9.52 -15.47 20.51
CA GLN A 287 -10.81 -16.13 20.80
C GLN A 287 -11.96 -15.15 20.72
N ALA A 288 -11.83 -13.97 21.34
CA ALA A 288 -12.87 -12.94 21.30
C ALA A 288 -13.08 -12.42 19.88
N LEU A 289 -11.97 -12.12 19.16
CA LEU A 289 -11.98 -11.59 17.80
C LEU A 289 -12.68 -12.56 16.83
N ALA A 290 -12.29 -13.83 16.84
CA ALA A 290 -12.81 -14.84 15.92
C ALA A 290 -14.31 -15.09 16.09
N ARG A 291 -14.87 -14.90 17.29
CA ARG A 291 -16.31 -15.02 17.51
C ARG A 291 -17.14 -13.96 16.79
N SER A 292 -16.61 -12.77 16.61
CA SER A 292 -17.34 -11.59 16.13
C SER A 292 -16.94 -11.15 14.72
N CYS A 293 -15.65 -11.15 14.39
CA CYS A 293 -15.13 -10.61 13.13
C CYS A 293 -15.11 -11.66 12.01
N ARG A 294 -16.28 -12.14 11.62
CA ARG A 294 -16.43 -13.23 10.64
C ARG A 294 -16.13 -12.84 9.18
N MET A 295 -15.93 -11.54 8.94
CA MET A 295 -15.64 -11.00 7.60
C MET A 295 -14.13 -10.89 7.34
N LEU A 296 -13.27 -11.35 8.28
CA LEU A 296 -11.83 -11.30 8.12
C LEU A 296 -11.36 -12.16 6.96
N GLU A 297 -10.69 -11.50 6.01
CA GLU A 297 -10.07 -12.09 4.82
C GLU A 297 -8.55 -12.12 4.94
N ARG A 298 -7.96 -11.12 5.64
CA ARG A 298 -6.50 -10.98 5.75
C ARG A 298 -6.10 -10.70 7.18
N MET A 299 -5.17 -11.50 7.67
CA MET A 299 -4.59 -11.34 9.00
C MET A 299 -3.08 -11.52 8.94
N ASP A 300 -2.36 -10.56 9.52
CA ASP A 300 -0.92 -10.60 9.67
C ASP A 300 -0.57 -10.64 11.15
N LEU A 301 0.07 -11.74 11.58
CA LEU A 301 0.44 -12.03 12.96
C LEU A 301 1.97 -12.27 13.07
N GLU A 302 2.74 -11.79 12.10
CA GLU A 302 4.20 -11.94 12.13
C GLU A 302 4.78 -11.44 13.47
N GLU A 303 5.68 -12.20 14.06
CA GLU A 303 6.31 -11.89 15.37
C GLU A 303 5.32 -11.71 16.55
N CYS A 304 4.12 -12.29 16.49
CA CYS A 304 3.24 -12.40 17.65
C CYS A 304 3.67 -13.61 18.49
N VAL A 305 4.66 -13.43 19.35
CA VAL A 305 5.40 -14.52 20.01
C VAL A 305 4.63 -15.30 21.07
N LEU A 306 3.49 -14.83 21.55
CA LEU A 306 2.68 -15.47 22.59
C LEU A 306 1.48 -16.26 22.06
N ILE A 307 1.24 -16.23 20.73
CA ILE A 307 0.16 -17.02 20.14
C ILE A 307 0.59 -18.48 19.96
N THR A 308 -0.37 -19.39 20.11
CA THR A 308 -0.16 -20.83 19.97
C THR A 308 -1.12 -21.43 18.94
N ASP A 309 -1.09 -22.76 18.79
CA ASP A 309 -2.05 -23.50 17.98
C ASP A 309 -3.50 -23.18 18.34
N THR A 310 -3.76 -22.77 19.58
CA THR A 310 -5.09 -22.37 20.04
C THR A 310 -5.65 -21.17 19.27
N THR A 311 -4.80 -20.20 18.91
CA THR A 311 -5.19 -19.10 18.01
C THR A 311 -5.67 -19.66 16.66
N LEU A 312 -4.93 -20.60 16.06
CA LEU A 312 -5.33 -21.20 14.77
C LEU A 312 -6.65 -21.95 14.86
N VAL A 313 -6.92 -22.66 15.97
CA VAL A 313 -8.21 -23.29 16.23
C VAL A 313 -9.33 -22.25 16.26
N HIS A 314 -9.13 -21.11 16.93
CA HIS A 314 -10.13 -20.05 16.99
C HIS A 314 -10.38 -19.42 15.62
N LEU A 315 -9.32 -19.10 14.86
CA LEU A 315 -9.44 -18.54 13.52
C LEU A 315 -10.12 -19.52 12.54
N ALA A 316 -9.75 -20.79 12.62
CA ALA A 316 -10.36 -21.87 11.82
C ALA A 316 -11.88 -21.96 11.98
N MET A 317 -12.36 -21.79 13.21
CA MET A 317 -13.80 -21.84 13.52
C MET A 317 -14.54 -20.52 13.27
N GLY A 318 -13.88 -19.39 13.50
CA GLY A 318 -14.53 -18.09 13.55
C GLY A 318 -14.39 -17.22 12.29
N CYS A 319 -13.37 -17.45 11.47
CA CYS A 319 -13.03 -16.62 10.30
C CYS A 319 -13.18 -17.42 8.98
N PRO A 320 -14.41 -17.75 8.53
CA PRO A 320 -14.61 -18.64 7.38
C PRO A 320 -14.15 -18.06 6.03
N ARG A 321 -13.92 -16.74 5.97
CA ARG A 321 -13.49 -16.04 4.74
C ARG A 321 -11.99 -15.77 4.67
N LEU A 322 -11.20 -16.34 5.58
CA LEU A 322 -9.77 -16.04 5.66
C LEU A 322 -9.04 -16.51 4.39
N GLU A 323 -8.50 -15.54 3.65
CA GLU A 323 -7.76 -15.74 2.39
C GLU A 323 -6.25 -15.72 2.59
N LYS A 324 -5.77 -14.86 3.50
CA LYS A 324 -4.35 -14.66 3.75
C LYS A 324 -4.07 -14.65 5.24
N LEU A 325 -3.14 -15.48 5.66
CA LEU A 325 -2.68 -15.57 7.04
C LEU A 325 -1.16 -15.61 7.06
N THR A 326 -0.53 -14.65 7.75
CA THR A 326 0.91 -14.63 8.01
C THR A 326 1.14 -14.94 9.48
N LEU A 327 1.99 -15.93 9.74
CA LEU A 327 2.37 -16.42 11.07
C LEU A 327 3.91 -16.47 11.21
N SER A 328 4.63 -15.77 10.33
CA SER A 328 6.08 -15.79 10.33
C SER A 328 6.64 -15.39 11.69
N HIS A 329 7.69 -16.08 12.15
CA HIS A 329 8.28 -15.88 13.48
C HIS A 329 7.34 -16.14 14.67
N CYS A 330 6.28 -16.94 14.51
CA CYS A 330 5.44 -17.42 15.60
C CYS A 330 5.99 -18.77 16.09
N GLU A 331 6.87 -18.72 17.08
CA GLU A 331 7.67 -19.88 17.51
C GLU A 331 6.88 -21.01 18.17
N LEU A 332 5.65 -20.74 18.65
CA LEU A 332 4.80 -21.71 19.35
C LEU A 332 3.78 -22.42 18.44
N ILE A 333 3.78 -22.09 17.15
CA ILE A 333 2.90 -22.75 16.17
C ILE A 333 3.51 -24.07 15.74
N THR A 334 2.70 -25.14 15.78
CA THR A 334 3.10 -26.51 15.43
C THR A 334 2.26 -27.08 14.29
N ASP A 335 2.59 -28.31 13.87
CA ASP A 335 1.81 -29.07 12.88
C ASP A 335 0.35 -29.25 13.31
N TYR A 336 0.06 -29.30 14.62
CA TYR A 336 -1.29 -29.43 15.13
C TYR A 336 -2.17 -28.22 14.77
N GLY A 337 -1.68 -27.01 14.96
CA GLY A 337 -2.39 -25.79 14.59
C GLY A 337 -2.67 -25.73 13.08
N ILE A 338 -1.66 -26.10 12.27
CA ILE A 338 -1.80 -26.14 10.80
C ILE A 338 -2.82 -27.21 10.39
N LYS A 339 -2.86 -28.35 11.06
CA LYS A 339 -3.88 -29.39 10.86
C LYS A 339 -5.27 -28.83 11.12
N GLN A 340 -5.50 -28.15 12.24
CA GLN A 340 -6.79 -27.58 12.58
C GLN A 340 -7.24 -26.52 11.55
N LEU A 341 -6.29 -25.68 11.12
CA LEU A 341 -6.53 -24.70 10.07
C LEU A 341 -6.91 -25.39 8.74
N SER A 342 -6.19 -26.43 8.32
CA SER A 342 -6.45 -27.15 7.06
C SER A 342 -7.82 -27.84 7.00
N MET A 343 -8.41 -28.16 8.14
CA MET A 343 -9.74 -28.77 8.26
C MET A 343 -10.88 -27.72 8.32
N SER A 344 -10.55 -26.43 8.29
CA SER A 344 -11.52 -25.35 8.43
C SER A 344 -12.25 -25.03 7.13
N PRO A 345 -13.44 -24.40 7.18
CA PRO A 345 -14.14 -23.92 6.00
C PRO A 345 -13.29 -22.93 5.17
N CYS A 346 -12.51 -22.04 5.83
CA CYS A 346 -11.68 -21.09 5.10
C CYS A 346 -10.59 -21.78 4.29
N ALA A 347 -9.98 -22.85 4.81
CA ALA A 347 -8.94 -23.59 4.11
C ALA A 347 -9.47 -24.32 2.88
N ALA A 348 -10.73 -24.81 2.95
CA ALA A 348 -11.38 -25.50 1.84
C ALA A 348 -11.75 -24.54 0.70
N GLU A 349 -12.18 -23.31 1.02
CA GLU A 349 -12.82 -22.42 0.05
C GLU A 349 -12.02 -21.15 -0.29
N HIS A 350 -11.22 -20.61 0.63
CA HIS A 350 -10.71 -19.25 0.51
C HIS A 350 -9.20 -19.08 0.71
N LEU A 351 -8.54 -19.92 1.52
CA LEU A 351 -7.14 -19.71 1.89
C LEU A 351 -6.21 -19.83 0.69
N THR A 352 -5.61 -18.71 0.30
CA THR A 352 -4.71 -18.59 -0.86
C THR A 352 -3.25 -18.38 -0.47
N VAL A 353 -2.99 -17.76 0.67
CA VAL A 353 -1.63 -17.43 1.12
C VAL A 353 -1.46 -17.82 2.58
N LEU A 354 -0.40 -18.55 2.88
CA LEU A 354 0.02 -18.91 4.23
C LEU A 354 1.51 -18.62 4.41
N GLY A 355 1.85 -17.68 5.30
CA GLY A 355 3.21 -17.36 5.69
C GLY A 355 3.59 -18.09 6.97
N LEU A 356 4.67 -18.85 6.95
CA LEU A 356 5.19 -19.66 8.09
C LEU A 356 6.71 -19.51 8.23
N ASP A 357 7.31 -18.43 7.70
CA ASP A 357 8.75 -18.23 7.80
C ASP A 357 9.21 -18.26 9.26
N ASN A 358 10.36 -18.87 9.50
CA ASN A 358 10.95 -18.96 10.85
C ASN A 358 9.99 -19.54 11.93
N CYS A 359 9.16 -20.53 11.58
CA CYS A 359 8.36 -21.30 12.53
C CYS A 359 9.09 -22.62 12.85
N PRO A 360 9.85 -22.70 13.95
CA PRO A 360 10.79 -23.83 14.21
C PRO A 360 10.10 -25.16 14.50
N LEU A 361 8.83 -25.14 14.95
CA LEU A 361 8.06 -26.33 15.29
C LEU A 361 7.18 -26.84 14.13
N VAL A 362 7.21 -26.16 12.98
CA VAL A 362 6.54 -26.61 11.76
C VAL A 362 7.43 -27.62 11.05
N THR A 363 6.89 -28.80 10.76
CA THR A 363 7.60 -29.92 10.14
C THR A 363 6.96 -30.40 8.84
N ASP A 364 7.46 -31.47 8.26
CA ASP A 364 6.87 -32.13 7.09
C ASP A 364 5.39 -32.51 7.33
N GLY A 365 4.99 -32.79 8.58
CA GLY A 365 3.62 -33.09 8.96
C GLY A 365 2.65 -31.98 8.67
N ALA A 366 3.03 -30.71 8.85
CA ALA A 366 2.23 -29.56 8.49
C ALA A 366 1.89 -29.56 6.99
N LEU A 367 2.89 -29.83 6.13
CA LEU A 367 2.69 -29.85 4.68
C LEU A 367 1.76 -30.98 4.22
N GLU A 368 1.80 -32.13 4.92
CA GLU A 368 0.88 -33.24 4.64
C GLU A 368 -0.59 -32.84 4.91
N HIS A 369 -0.84 -32.04 5.93
CA HIS A 369 -2.20 -31.52 6.20
C HIS A 369 -2.64 -30.49 5.18
N LEU A 370 -1.73 -29.67 4.65
CA LEU A 370 -2.06 -28.62 3.66
C LEU A 370 -2.37 -29.16 2.25
N ILE A 371 -2.16 -30.42 1.98
CA ILE A 371 -2.53 -31.08 0.69
C ILE A 371 -4.01 -30.90 0.38
N SER A 372 -4.88 -30.85 1.40
CA SER A 372 -6.33 -30.65 1.25
C SER A 372 -6.74 -29.21 0.94
N CYS A 373 -5.83 -28.24 1.07
CA CYS A 373 -6.13 -26.83 0.84
C CYS A 373 -5.97 -26.50 -0.65
N HIS A 374 -6.95 -26.89 -1.49
CA HIS A 374 -6.84 -26.82 -2.96
C HIS A 374 -6.74 -25.42 -3.52
N ASN A 375 -7.13 -24.38 -2.77
CA ASN A 375 -7.03 -22.97 -3.17
C ASN A 375 -5.71 -22.31 -2.79
N LEU A 376 -4.82 -23.03 -2.08
CA LEU A 376 -3.55 -22.48 -1.63
C LEU A 376 -2.61 -22.22 -2.82
N GLN A 377 -2.26 -20.95 -3.04
CA GLN A 377 -1.43 -20.47 -4.16
C GLN A 377 -0.01 -20.15 -3.75
N LEU A 378 0.19 -19.72 -2.51
CA LEU A 378 1.49 -19.33 -1.98
C LEU A 378 1.66 -19.85 -0.55
N ILE A 379 2.78 -20.49 -0.29
CA ILE A 379 3.25 -20.81 1.06
C ILE A 379 4.69 -20.32 1.21
N GLU A 380 4.96 -19.63 2.32
CA GLU A 380 6.27 -19.11 2.69
C GLU A 380 6.82 -19.95 3.83
N LEU A 381 8.04 -20.49 3.66
CA LEU A 381 8.69 -21.46 4.56
C LEU A 381 10.19 -21.16 4.69
N TYR A 382 10.58 -19.88 4.64
CA TYR A 382 11.97 -19.51 4.86
C TYR A 382 12.38 -19.91 6.27
N ASP A 383 13.55 -20.54 6.37
CA ASP A 383 14.15 -20.97 7.65
C ASP A 383 13.27 -21.88 8.53
N CYS A 384 12.32 -22.63 7.94
CA CYS A 384 11.65 -23.75 8.59
C CYS A 384 12.54 -24.98 8.53
N GLN A 385 13.44 -25.13 9.49
CA GLN A 385 14.53 -26.11 9.45
C GLN A 385 14.07 -27.59 9.47
N MET A 386 12.88 -27.85 10.01
CA MET A 386 12.28 -29.19 10.08
C MET A 386 11.47 -29.57 8.83
N VAL A 387 11.35 -28.67 7.86
CA VAL A 387 10.67 -28.94 6.59
C VAL A 387 11.67 -29.42 5.54
N THR A 388 11.40 -30.58 4.93
CA THR A 388 12.30 -31.18 3.93
C THR A 388 11.92 -30.85 2.50
N ARG A 389 12.90 -30.94 1.59
CA ARG A 389 12.66 -30.82 0.15
C ARG A 389 11.69 -31.88 -0.38
N ASN A 390 11.65 -33.05 0.26
CA ASN A 390 10.73 -34.13 -0.13
C ASN A 390 9.28 -33.78 0.18
N ALA A 391 8.99 -33.20 1.35
CA ALA A 391 7.66 -32.77 1.72
C ALA A 391 7.16 -31.68 0.75
N ILE A 392 8.02 -30.69 0.41
CA ILE A 392 7.67 -29.66 -0.59
C ILE A 392 7.37 -30.28 -1.96
N ARG A 393 8.14 -31.29 -2.39
CA ARG A 393 7.89 -32.00 -3.65
C ARG A 393 6.56 -32.73 -3.61
N LYS A 394 6.23 -33.41 -2.49
CA LYS A 394 4.93 -34.06 -2.28
C LYS A 394 3.79 -33.03 -2.37
N LEU A 395 3.91 -31.90 -1.67
CA LEU A 395 2.93 -30.82 -1.69
C LEU A 395 2.66 -30.31 -3.12
N ARG A 396 3.72 -30.03 -3.90
CA ARG A 396 3.64 -29.60 -5.30
C ARG A 396 3.00 -30.64 -6.22
N ASN A 397 3.16 -31.93 -5.93
CA ASN A 397 2.51 -32.99 -6.71
C ASN A 397 0.99 -32.99 -6.54
N HIS A 398 0.49 -32.61 -5.36
CA HIS A 398 -0.95 -32.51 -5.07
C HIS A 398 -1.52 -31.13 -5.42
N LEU A 399 -0.71 -30.06 -5.25
CA LEU A 399 -1.08 -28.67 -5.55
C LEU A 399 -0.13 -28.12 -6.62
N PRO A 400 -0.35 -28.45 -7.92
CA PRO A 400 0.63 -28.14 -8.97
C PRO A 400 0.85 -26.65 -9.23
N ASN A 401 -0.12 -25.80 -8.86
CA ASN A 401 -0.06 -24.35 -9.05
C ASN A 401 0.52 -23.60 -7.85
N ILE A 402 0.88 -24.30 -6.75
CA ILE A 402 1.38 -23.65 -5.55
C ILE A 402 2.79 -23.09 -5.75
N LYS A 403 2.97 -21.84 -5.37
CA LYS A 403 4.27 -21.22 -5.21
C LYS A 403 4.77 -21.50 -3.80
N VAL A 404 5.95 -22.10 -3.68
CA VAL A 404 6.58 -22.38 -2.38
C VAL A 404 7.87 -21.58 -2.31
N HIS A 405 7.92 -20.64 -1.37
CA HIS A 405 9.11 -19.90 -1.03
C HIS A 405 9.78 -20.59 0.15
N ALA A 406 10.91 -21.25 -0.08
CA ALA A 406 11.69 -21.94 0.94
C ALA A 406 13.18 -21.81 0.63
N TYR A 407 13.97 -21.58 1.66
CA TYR A 407 15.42 -21.57 1.56
C TYR A 407 15.99 -22.80 2.25
N PHE A 408 16.82 -23.55 1.54
CA PHE A 408 17.60 -24.63 2.11
C PHE A 408 19.06 -24.23 2.03
N ALA A 409 19.75 -24.20 3.17
CA ALA A 409 21.19 -24.00 3.18
C ALA A 409 21.85 -25.01 2.21
N PRO A 410 22.79 -24.58 1.36
CA PRO A 410 23.51 -25.49 0.50
C PRO A 410 24.19 -26.56 1.40
N VAL A 411 23.98 -27.84 1.08
CA VAL A 411 24.68 -28.91 1.74
C VAL A 411 26.17 -28.67 1.50
N THR A 412 26.88 -28.21 2.52
CA THR A 412 28.34 -28.15 2.47
C THR A 412 28.83 -29.59 2.28
N PRO A 413 29.55 -29.92 1.19
CA PRO A 413 30.12 -31.23 1.06
C PRO A 413 31.00 -31.47 2.29
N PRO A 414 31.06 -32.72 2.85
CA PRO A 414 31.91 -32.99 3.97
C PRO A 414 33.34 -32.55 3.64
N VAL A 415 33.93 -31.75 4.52
CA VAL A 415 35.28 -31.23 4.36
C VAL A 415 36.21 -32.40 4.21
N ALA A 416 36.60 -32.75 2.98
CA ALA A 416 37.73 -33.61 2.73
C ALA A 416 38.97 -32.87 3.29
N GLY A 417 39.57 -33.41 4.33
CA GLY A 417 40.67 -32.79 5.03
C GLY A 417 41.79 -32.38 4.07
N GLY A 418 42.07 -31.09 4.01
CA GLY A 418 43.13 -30.52 3.19
C GLY A 418 42.92 -29.03 2.97
N GLY A 419 43.71 -28.19 3.63
CA GLY A 419 43.58 -26.72 3.71
C GLY A 419 43.41 -26.02 2.40
N ALA A 420 42.26 -25.42 2.23
CA ALA A 420 42.04 -24.32 1.29
C ALA A 420 41.05 -23.33 1.93
N ARG A 421 41.43 -22.06 1.96
CA ARG A 421 40.61 -20.95 2.50
C ARG A 421 39.25 -20.90 1.79
N PRO A 422 38.14 -20.66 2.52
CA PRO A 422 36.82 -20.54 1.89
C PRO A 422 36.78 -19.36 0.93
N ARG A 423 36.55 -19.65 -0.34
CA ARG A 423 36.17 -18.60 -1.33
C ARG A 423 34.74 -18.21 -1.05
N TYR A 424 34.52 -16.96 -0.71
CA TYR A 424 33.17 -16.37 -0.59
C TYR A 424 32.36 -16.63 -1.87
N CYS A 425 31.18 -17.20 -1.69
CA CYS A 425 30.23 -17.41 -2.77
C CYS A 425 29.75 -16.05 -3.32
N ARG A 426 29.89 -15.84 -4.61
CA ARG A 426 29.46 -14.61 -5.32
C ARG A 426 27.95 -14.55 -5.56
N CYS A 427 27.13 -15.39 -4.93
CA CYS A 427 25.68 -15.48 -5.17
C CYS A 427 24.84 -14.57 -4.26
N CYS A 428 25.46 -13.79 -3.36
CA CYS A 428 24.75 -12.88 -2.45
C CYS A 428 24.58 -11.45 -2.96
N ASN A 429 24.52 -11.25 -4.27
CA ASN A 429 24.13 -9.98 -4.88
C ASN A 429 22.91 -10.22 -5.76
N ILE A 430 21.75 -10.33 -5.16
CA ILE A 430 20.47 -10.03 -5.82
C ILE A 430 19.70 -9.17 -4.83
N ILE A 431 19.65 -7.89 -5.18
CA ILE A 431 18.82 -6.83 -4.63
C ILE A 431 17.37 -7.13 -5.00
#